data_0394063e0e855d5b50821612e19d9bb6
#
_entry.id   0394063e0e855d5b50821612e19d9bb6
#
_cell.length_a   1.000
_cell.length_b   1.000
_cell.length_c   1.000
_cell.angle_alpha   90.00
_cell.angle_beta   90.00
_cell.angle_gamma   90.00
#
_symmetry.space_group_name_H-M   'P 1'
#
loop_
_entity.id
_entity.type
_entity.pdbx_description
1 polymer ?
#
loop_
_entity_poly.entity_id
_entity_poly.type
_entity_poly.pdbx_seq_one_letter_code
_entity_poly.pdbx_strand_id
1 'polypeptide(L)'
;NNVQVPSDEELPNYKDDEINNEYVPGQEDDDDFEKVRVVYFDLALRKFITAVDDQAVTTRVPQLSLDENGNIKYDHTKDPVEVENGDVVTYTIRIYNEGLIDGYATEVKDDIPDGLRFLPDNPVNREYRWQESEDGQSVTTDYLSKAQEENDGDNLIKAYDPEKGLTENNPDYRDVQIAFQVTEPNTSDRILVNTAEIADDSDSSGDPIDDIDSTPDNNNEWNEEDDLDKEFVKVKYFDLALKKWVSKAIIIDEDGTQTVQETGHTGDEDPEPPAKVDLGRRDINKVTVKFEFQIKITNEGEIAGYAKEITDYIPEGLRFVQEDNPDWYTREPLNGRERVATKLLENTLLQPGESATVSIILTWINDQDNMGLKTNIAEISQDYNDSNTPDIDSVPDNFKEDEDDIDDAPVMLTVALGDAKLYIGIAALVVIALGGGVFIIKKYVI
;
A
#
# COMPACT_ATOMS: atom_id res chain seq x y z
N ASN A 1 30.35 48.21 -4.91
CA ASN A 1 30.39 49.51 -5.61
C ASN A 1 31.83 49.89 -5.87
N ASN A 2 32.24 49.88 -7.12
CA ASN A 2 33.55 50.40 -7.52
C ASN A 2 33.51 51.92 -7.33
N VAL A 3 34.48 52.45 -6.63
CA VAL A 3 34.69 53.90 -6.50
C VAL A 3 35.90 54.22 -7.35
N GLN A 4 35.65 54.98 -8.43
CA GLN A 4 36.72 55.52 -9.23
C GLN A 4 37.24 56.81 -8.59
N VAL A 5 38.55 56.91 -8.43
CA VAL A 5 39.25 58.12 -7.99
C VAL A 5 40.05 58.69 -9.15
N PRO A 6 40.24 59.97 -9.22
CA PRO A 6 41.08 60.53 -10.25
C PRO A 6 42.49 59.95 -10.25
N SER A 7 42.99 59.56 -11.40
CA SER A 7 44.31 58.96 -11.59
C SER A 7 45.45 59.95 -11.25
N ASP A 8 46.52 59.37 -10.66
CA ASP A 8 47.74 60.13 -10.39
C ASP A 8 48.77 59.83 -11.49
N GLU A 9 48.86 60.72 -12.46
CA GLU A 9 49.74 60.59 -13.63
C GLU A 9 51.25 60.54 -13.31
N GLU A 10 51.64 60.65 -12.04
CA GLU A 10 53.08 60.69 -11.62
C GLU A 10 53.64 59.30 -11.24
N LEU A 11 52.91 58.23 -11.27
CA LEU A 11 53.41 56.91 -10.95
C LEU A 11 54.02 56.16 -12.14
N PRO A 12 55.27 55.62 -12.02
CA PRO A 12 56.02 55.08 -13.17
C PRO A 12 55.57 53.65 -13.53
N ASN A 13 54.44 53.32 -13.79
CA ASN A 13 53.84 52.15 -14.42
C ASN A 13 52.33 52.29 -14.52
N TYR A 14 51.89 53.48 -14.32
CA TYR A 14 50.53 53.87 -14.38
C TYR A 14 50.06 53.97 -15.84
N LYS A 15 48.96 53.38 -16.13
CA LYS A 15 48.18 53.58 -17.35
C LYS A 15 46.90 54.28 -16.97
N ASP A 16 46.86 55.58 -17.33
CA ASP A 16 45.62 56.34 -17.32
C ASP A 16 44.77 55.84 -18.47
N ASP A 17 43.99 54.82 -18.19
CA ASP A 17 43.06 54.23 -19.14
C ASP A 17 41.71 54.92 -19.07
N GLU A 18 40.98 54.81 -20.14
CA GLU A 18 39.59 55.27 -20.22
C GLU A 18 38.77 54.72 -19.03
N ILE A 19 38.08 55.54 -18.29
CA ILE A 19 37.15 55.20 -17.24
C ILE A 19 36.09 54.27 -17.83
N ASN A 20 36.28 52.95 -17.73
CA ASN A 20 35.41 51.97 -18.37
C ASN A 20 34.55 51.20 -17.40
N ASN A 21 34.71 51.41 -16.09
CA ASN A 21 34.04 50.68 -15.00
C ASN A 21 34.33 49.16 -15.00
N GLU A 22 35.40 48.70 -15.66
CA GLU A 22 35.86 47.31 -15.61
C GLU A 22 37.13 47.24 -14.75
N TYR A 23 37.00 46.75 -13.55
CA TYR A 23 38.15 46.56 -12.66
C TYR A 23 39.05 45.41 -13.16
N VAL A 24 40.32 45.72 -13.38
CA VAL A 24 41.37 44.74 -13.71
C VAL A 24 42.41 44.68 -12.59
N PRO A 25 42.40 43.65 -11.74
CA PRO A 25 43.26 43.56 -10.56
C PRO A 25 44.75 43.81 -10.88
N GLY A 26 45.35 44.84 -10.25
CA GLY A 26 46.76 45.13 -10.34
C GLY A 26 47.23 45.81 -11.60
N GLN A 27 46.29 46.37 -12.42
CA GLN A 27 46.61 47.12 -13.65
C GLN A 27 46.22 48.59 -13.59
N GLU A 28 45.26 48.92 -12.72
CA GLU A 28 44.73 50.30 -12.58
C GLU A 28 44.81 50.68 -11.08
N ASP A 29 44.98 51.94 -10.77
CA ASP A 29 45.07 52.44 -9.40
C ASP A 29 44.02 53.53 -9.11
N ASP A 30 43.18 53.84 -10.10
CA ASP A 30 42.08 54.81 -9.99
C ASP A 30 40.75 54.14 -9.58
N ASP A 31 40.71 52.81 -9.44
CA ASP A 31 39.58 52.12 -8.90
C ASP A 31 39.98 51.21 -7.70
N ASP A 32 39.09 51.11 -6.76
CA ASP A 32 39.19 50.24 -5.58
C ASP A 32 37.82 49.63 -5.29
N PHE A 33 37.81 48.48 -4.65
CA PHE A 33 36.58 47.82 -4.30
C PHE A 33 36.62 47.31 -2.86
N GLU A 34 35.46 47.28 -2.26
CA GLU A 34 35.25 46.70 -0.94
C GLU A 34 34.25 45.54 -1.05
N LYS A 35 34.54 44.45 -0.35
CA LYS A 35 33.65 43.27 -0.32
C LYS A 35 32.79 43.34 0.92
N VAL A 36 31.48 43.26 0.75
CA VAL A 36 30.52 43.12 1.84
C VAL A 36 29.91 41.74 1.74
N ARG A 37 29.97 40.96 2.81
CA ARG A 37 29.27 39.72 2.95
C ARG A 37 27.95 40.00 3.68
N VAL A 38 26.84 39.72 3.03
CA VAL A 38 25.53 39.73 3.67
C VAL A 38 25.36 38.37 4.33
N VAL A 39 25.11 38.39 5.63
CA VAL A 39 24.75 37.17 6.37
C VAL A 39 23.24 36.94 6.28
N TYR A 40 22.84 35.72 6.23
CA TYR A 40 21.45 35.29 6.09
C TYR A 40 21.17 34.15 7.07
N PHE A 41 19.92 33.98 7.42
CA PHE A 41 19.39 32.88 8.19
C PHE A 41 18.74 31.88 7.23
N ASP A 42 18.86 30.58 7.55
CA ASP A 42 18.44 29.51 6.65
C ASP A 42 18.43 28.18 7.40
N LEU A 43 17.23 27.64 7.66
CA LEU A 43 17.04 26.35 8.29
C LEU A 43 16.38 25.37 7.33
N ALA A 44 17.05 24.29 7.02
CA ALA A 44 16.57 23.22 6.15
C ALA A 44 16.08 22.01 6.95
N LEU A 45 14.92 21.44 6.62
CA LEU A 45 14.35 20.26 7.22
C LEU A 45 14.51 19.03 6.33
N ARG A 46 14.86 17.89 6.95
CA ARG A 46 14.84 16.59 6.26
C ARG A 46 14.16 15.54 7.14
N LYS A 47 13.17 14.87 6.57
CA LYS A 47 12.38 13.84 7.22
C LYS A 47 12.71 12.47 6.68
N PHE A 48 12.90 11.48 7.56
CA PHE A 48 13.21 10.11 7.16
C PHE A 48 12.76 9.10 8.22
N ILE A 49 12.39 7.89 7.78
CA ILE A 49 12.01 6.79 8.67
C ILE A 49 13.26 6.21 9.31
N THR A 50 13.24 6.06 10.63
CA THR A 50 14.34 5.47 11.42
C THR A 50 13.98 4.15 12.09
N ALA A 51 12.69 3.81 12.22
CA ALA A 51 12.27 2.51 12.68
C ALA A 51 10.86 2.16 12.18
N VAL A 52 10.60 0.86 12.02
CA VAL A 52 9.26 0.26 11.93
C VAL A 52 9.18 -0.74 13.07
N ASP A 53 8.24 -0.56 13.98
CA ASP A 53 8.19 -1.22 15.29
C ASP A 53 9.54 -1.12 16.03
N ASP A 54 10.11 -2.28 16.41
CA ASP A 54 11.42 -2.35 17.08
C ASP A 54 12.59 -2.53 16.08
N GLN A 55 12.34 -2.49 14.77
CA GLN A 55 13.35 -2.69 13.74
C GLN A 55 13.90 -1.36 13.22
N ALA A 56 15.19 -1.13 13.44
CA ALA A 56 15.84 0.09 12.96
C ALA A 56 15.99 0.11 11.43
N VAL A 57 15.65 1.26 10.83
CA VAL A 57 15.87 1.58 9.41
C VAL A 57 17.02 2.58 9.32
N THR A 58 18.20 2.15 8.87
CA THR A 58 19.41 2.98 8.87
C THR A 58 19.82 3.50 7.50
N THR A 59 19.16 3.04 6.44
CA THR A 59 19.54 3.34 5.04
C THR A 59 18.97 4.66 4.52
N ARG A 60 18.13 5.32 5.30
CA ARG A 60 17.39 6.52 4.87
C ARG A 60 17.96 7.85 5.40
N VAL A 61 18.99 7.79 6.23
CA VAL A 61 19.66 9.00 6.77
C VAL A 61 20.25 9.81 5.61
N PRO A 62 19.92 11.11 5.49
CA PRO A 62 20.43 11.95 4.41
C PRO A 62 21.95 11.97 4.34
N GLN A 63 22.49 11.83 3.13
CA GLN A 63 23.91 11.99 2.84
C GLN A 63 24.14 13.35 2.21
N LEU A 64 25.03 14.13 2.78
CA LEU A 64 25.31 15.49 2.33
C LEU A 64 26.38 15.51 1.26
N SER A 65 26.16 16.34 0.23
CA SER A 65 27.14 16.64 -0.81
C SER A 65 27.00 18.12 -1.21
N LEU A 66 27.96 18.65 -1.97
CA LEU A 66 27.84 20.00 -2.56
C LEU A 66 27.55 19.87 -4.05
N ASP A 67 26.67 20.76 -4.53
CA ASP A 67 26.44 20.91 -5.97
C ASP A 67 27.58 21.69 -6.65
N GLU A 68 27.45 21.93 -7.97
CA GLU A 68 28.44 22.66 -8.78
C GLU A 68 28.62 24.14 -8.33
N ASN A 69 27.63 24.71 -7.63
CA ASN A 69 27.62 26.07 -7.13
C ASN A 69 28.10 26.18 -5.68
N GLY A 70 28.27 25.03 -5.01
CA GLY A 70 28.67 24.93 -3.61
C GLY A 70 27.49 24.94 -2.63
N ASN A 71 26.23 24.77 -3.09
CA ASN A 71 25.07 24.59 -2.24
C ASN A 71 25.01 23.17 -1.67
N ILE A 72 24.47 23.02 -0.49
CA ILE A 72 24.28 21.75 0.17
C ILE A 72 23.16 20.96 -0.52
N LYS A 73 23.41 19.69 -0.78
CA LYS A 73 22.46 18.72 -1.32
C LYS A 73 22.31 17.54 -0.40
N TYR A 74 21.10 17.09 -0.26
CA TYR A 74 20.74 15.91 0.53
C TYR A 74 20.33 14.78 -0.39
N ASP A 75 21.04 13.66 -0.28
CA ASP A 75 20.74 12.44 -1.02
C ASP A 75 20.24 11.38 -0.03
N HIS A 76 18.93 11.11 -0.08
CA HIS A 76 18.29 10.04 0.66
C HIS A 76 17.11 9.46 -0.14
N THR A 77 16.92 8.15 -0.03
CA THR A 77 15.84 7.49 -0.75
C THR A 77 14.48 7.91 -0.22
N LYS A 78 13.54 8.11 -1.12
CA LYS A 78 12.12 8.38 -0.86
C LYS A 78 11.21 7.26 -1.37
N ASP A 79 11.78 6.10 -1.75
CA ASP A 79 10.97 4.93 -2.08
C ASP A 79 10.12 4.54 -0.86
N PRO A 80 8.82 4.24 -1.01
CA PRO A 80 7.96 3.90 0.10
C PRO A 80 8.49 2.71 0.91
N VAL A 81 8.47 2.83 2.24
CA VAL A 81 8.75 1.70 3.15
C VAL A 81 7.49 0.85 3.27
N GLU A 82 7.61 -0.45 3.01
CA GLU A 82 6.49 -1.38 3.19
C GLU A 82 6.20 -1.60 4.67
N VAL A 83 4.94 -1.46 5.05
CA VAL A 83 4.43 -1.61 6.41
C VAL A 83 3.10 -2.39 6.41
N GLU A 84 2.70 -2.89 7.57
CA GLU A 84 1.42 -3.56 7.76
C GLU A 84 0.50 -2.72 8.66
N ASN A 85 -0.79 -2.96 8.57
CA ASN A 85 -1.76 -2.31 9.45
C ASN A 85 -1.47 -2.69 10.91
N GLY A 86 -1.33 -1.67 11.76
CA GLY A 86 -0.97 -1.82 13.16
C GLY A 86 0.49 -1.53 13.49
N ASP A 87 1.40 -1.55 12.51
CA ASP A 87 2.82 -1.21 12.69
C ASP A 87 2.98 0.21 13.24
N VAL A 88 4.05 0.42 13.98
CA VAL A 88 4.43 1.75 14.48
C VAL A 88 5.65 2.24 13.71
N VAL A 89 5.47 3.30 12.94
CA VAL A 89 6.54 3.93 12.17
C VAL A 89 7.09 5.10 12.96
N THR A 90 8.42 5.12 13.16
CA THR A 90 9.13 6.23 13.78
C THR A 90 9.89 7.01 12.72
N TYR A 91 9.60 8.29 12.65
CA TYR A 91 10.28 9.25 11.79
C TYR A 91 11.28 10.06 12.61
N THR A 92 12.39 10.42 11.99
CA THR A 92 13.30 11.46 12.45
C THR A 92 13.12 12.67 11.55
N ILE A 93 12.93 13.82 12.15
CA ILE A 93 12.92 15.13 11.53
C ILE A 93 14.21 15.80 11.95
N ARG A 94 15.09 16.03 10.98
CA ARG A 94 16.40 16.64 11.16
C ARG A 94 16.40 18.03 10.59
N ILE A 95 16.77 19.00 11.41
CA ILE A 95 16.83 20.40 11.03
C ILE A 95 18.29 20.81 11.00
N TYR A 96 18.75 21.24 9.82
CA TYR A 96 20.10 21.74 9.57
C TYR A 96 20.08 23.27 9.54
N ASN A 97 21.23 23.91 9.82
CA ASN A 97 21.42 25.32 9.58
C ASN A 97 22.37 25.49 8.39
N GLU A 98 21.84 25.92 7.25
CA GLU A 98 22.59 26.21 6.01
C GLU A 98 23.01 27.68 5.95
N GLY A 99 22.45 28.50 6.85
CA GLY A 99 22.67 29.93 6.95
C GLY A 99 23.98 30.30 7.64
N LEU A 100 24.18 31.60 7.79
CA LEU A 100 25.36 32.22 8.39
C LEU A 100 25.03 32.87 9.74
N ILE A 101 23.87 32.61 10.29
CA ILE A 101 23.37 33.10 11.57
C ILE A 101 22.92 31.90 12.40
N ASP A 102 23.39 31.80 13.66
CA ASP A 102 22.95 30.76 14.60
C ASP A 102 21.46 30.97 14.96
N GLY A 103 20.68 29.85 15.10
CA GLY A 103 19.28 29.98 15.46
C GLY A 103 18.63 28.70 15.99
N TYR A 104 17.32 28.77 16.16
CA TYR A 104 16.48 27.71 16.70
C TYR A 104 15.30 27.43 15.79
N ALA A 105 14.93 26.17 15.61
CA ALA A 105 13.60 25.79 15.17
C ALA A 105 12.65 25.89 16.38
N THR A 106 11.89 26.97 16.44
CA THR A 106 11.06 27.30 17.61
C THR A 106 9.85 26.40 17.71
N GLU A 107 9.26 26.03 16.57
CA GLU A 107 8.18 25.06 16.47
C GLU A 107 8.35 24.18 15.23
N VAL A 108 8.15 22.88 15.40
CA VAL A 108 8.10 21.89 14.31
C VAL A 108 6.71 21.30 14.26
N LYS A 109 6.15 21.23 13.06
CA LYS A 109 4.82 20.69 12.80
C LYS A 109 4.92 19.46 11.91
N ASP A 110 4.03 18.50 12.14
CA ASP A 110 3.91 17.27 11.35
C ASP A 110 2.44 17.03 11.04
N ASP A 111 2.10 16.87 9.77
CA ASP A 111 0.73 16.62 9.34
C ASP A 111 0.38 15.14 9.53
N ILE A 112 -0.86 14.87 9.98
CA ILE A 112 -1.37 13.51 10.17
C ILE A 112 -2.19 13.12 8.94
N PRO A 113 -1.62 12.38 7.96
CA PRO A 113 -2.39 11.91 6.82
C PRO A 113 -3.39 10.83 7.24
N ASP A 114 -4.45 10.67 6.46
CA ASP A 114 -5.33 9.51 6.58
C ASP A 114 -4.52 8.21 6.40
N GLY A 115 -4.76 7.23 7.27
CA GLY A 115 -3.95 6.01 7.36
C GLY A 115 -2.81 6.07 8.37
N LEU A 116 -2.55 7.21 9.02
CA LEU A 116 -1.68 7.31 10.19
C LEU A 116 -2.47 7.79 11.41
N ARG A 117 -2.13 7.27 12.56
CA ARG A 117 -2.71 7.66 13.85
C ARG A 117 -1.62 8.08 14.82
N PHE A 118 -1.73 9.29 15.36
CA PHE A 118 -0.83 9.76 16.41
C PHE A 118 -1.00 8.94 17.71
N LEU A 119 0.11 8.70 18.38
CA LEU A 119 0.18 7.94 19.64
C LEU A 119 0.68 8.81 20.78
N PRO A 120 -0.20 9.55 21.51
CA PRO A 120 0.21 10.50 22.54
C PRO A 120 0.95 9.84 23.71
N ASP A 121 0.73 8.55 23.94
CA ASP A 121 1.35 7.78 25.01
C ASP A 121 2.64 7.07 24.60
N ASN A 122 3.03 7.14 23.32
CA ASN A 122 4.28 6.55 22.83
C ASN A 122 5.48 7.25 23.52
N PRO A 123 6.49 6.49 24.01
CA PRO A 123 7.66 7.07 24.68
C PRO A 123 8.39 8.13 23.84
N VAL A 124 8.52 7.90 22.52
CA VAL A 124 9.15 8.86 21.58
C VAL A 124 8.36 10.18 21.57
N ASN A 125 7.05 10.10 21.38
CA ASN A 125 6.20 11.30 21.29
C ASN A 125 6.17 12.10 22.60
N ARG A 126 6.25 11.43 23.73
CA ARG A 126 6.37 12.08 25.05
C ARG A 126 7.74 12.72 25.27
N GLU A 127 8.81 12.06 24.83
CA GLU A 127 10.18 12.59 24.94
C GLU A 127 10.29 13.91 24.22
N TYR A 128 9.80 13.97 22.98
CA TYR A 128 9.83 15.17 22.14
C TYR A 128 8.60 16.08 22.33
N ARG A 129 7.73 15.81 23.29
CA ARG A 129 6.59 16.66 23.72
C ARG A 129 5.59 17.02 22.62
N TRP A 130 5.38 16.12 21.68
CA TRP A 130 4.43 16.33 20.61
C TRP A 130 3.00 16.52 21.13
N GLN A 131 2.30 17.51 20.61
CA GLN A 131 0.93 17.87 20.96
C GLN A 131 0.06 17.84 19.70
N GLU A 132 -1.06 17.12 19.81
CA GLU A 132 -2.03 17.03 18.73
C GLU A 132 -2.90 18.29 18.67
N SER A 133 -3.16 18.77 17.44
CA SER A 133 -4.07 19.87 17.18
C SER A 133 -5.52 19.53 17.56
N GLU A 134 -6.36 20.53 17.81
CA GLU A 134 -7.77 20.33 18.20
C GLU A 134 -8.59 19.57 17.13
N ASP A 135 -8.23 19.68 15.86
CA ASP A 135 -8.89 19.01 14.74
C ASP A 135 -8.29 17.63 14.39
N GLY A 136 -7.18 17.27 15.06
CA GLY A 136 -6.51 15.98 14.85
C GLY A 136 -5.82 15.83 13.49
N GLN A 137 -5.54 16.95 12.80
CA GLN A 137 -4.92 16.91 11.47
C GLN A 137 -3.40 17.10 11.50
N SER A 138 -2.86 17.57 12.61
CA SER A 138 -1.43 17.81 12.78
C SER A 138 -1.00 17.64 14.23
N VAL A 139 0.31 17.57 14.42
CA VAL A 139 0.96 17.61 15.72
C VAL A 139 2.09 18.64 15.68
N THR A 140 2.36 19.31 16.80
CA THR A 140 3.44 20.28 16.93
C THR A 140 4.33 19.97 18.12
N THR A 141 5.58 20.45 18.08
CA THR A 141 6.49 20.44 19.21
C THR A 141 7.36 21.69 19.25
N ASP A 142 7.56 22.22 20.44
CA ASP A 142 8.50 23.30 20.73
C ASP A 142 9.85 22.80 21.31
N TYR A 143 10.11 21.49 21.20
CA TYR A 143 11.25 20.81 21.83
C TYR A 143 12.59 21.49 21.54
N LEU A 144 12.80 21.92 20.28
CA LEU A 144 14.04 22.56 19.82
C LEU A 144 14.07 24.09 20.04
N SER A 145 13.06 24.66 20.68
CA SER A 145 13.04 26.10 20.96
C SER A 145 14.10 26.52 21.98
N LYS A 146 14.46 27.79 21.96
CA LYS A 146 15.30 28.39 23.00
C LYS A 146 14.67 28.29 24.39
N ALA A 147 13.35 28.37 24.50
CA ALA A 147 12.64 28.27 25.77
C ALA A 147 12.82 26.90 26.44
N GLN A 148 13.09 25.85 25.66
CA GLN A 148 13.30 24.49 26.16
C GLN A 148 14.78 24.13 26.39
N GLU A 149 15.72 24.97 25.98
CA GLU A 149 17.15 24.70 26.05
C GLU A 149 17.64 24.38 27.48
N GLU A 150 17.08 25.02 28.49
CA GLU A 150 17.43 24.74 29.91
C GLU A 150 17.02 23.33 30.35
N ASN A 151 16.00 22.73 29.70
CA ASN A 151 15.47 21.41 30.02
C ASN A 151 16.07 20.30 29.21
N ASP A 152 16.36 20.55 27.93
CA ASP A 152 16.69 19.53 26.93
C ASP A 152 18.16 19.57 26.48
N GLY A 153 18.89 20.63 26.82
CA GLY A 153 20.30 20.78 26.50
C GLY A 153 20.59 21.83 25.42
N ASP A 154 21.54 21.57 24.54
CA ASP A 154 21.97 22.52 23.51
C ASP A 154 21.04 22.40 22.28
N ASN A 155 20.00 23.24 22.20
CA ASN A 155 19.04 23.30 21.09
C ASN A 155 19.49 24.27 19.98
N LEU A 156 20.51 25.12 20.26
CA LEU A 156 21.03 26.05 19.27
C LEU A 156 21.63 25.31 18.09
N ILE A 157 21.19 25.64 16.87
CA ILE A 157 21.75 25.12 15.64
C ILE A 157 22.74 26.15 15.09
N LYS A 158 24.02 25.82 15.07
CA LYS A 158 25.08 26.75 14.69
C LYS A 158 25.13 26.94 13.19
N ALA A 159 25.43 28.19 12.80
CA ALA A 159 25.60 28.59 11.43
C ALA A 159 26.60 27.70 10.67
N TYR A 160 26.31 27.46 9.40
CA TYR A 160 27.20 26.76 8.47
C TYR A 160 28.50 27.56 8.27
N ASP A 161 29.63 26.86 8.34
CA ASP A 161 30.95 27.42 8.06
C ASP A 161 31.48 26.90 6.71
N PRO A 162 31.32 27.66 5.61
CA PRO A 162 31.75 27.23 4.28
C PRO A 162 33.26 26.94 4.18
N GLU A 163 34.09 27.54 5.07
CA GLU A 163 35.54 27.33 5.06
C GLU A 163 35.92 25.94 5.57
N LYS A 164 35.08 25.34 6.41
CA LYS A 164 35.27 23.96 6.90
C LYS A 164 34.80 22.91 5.91
N GLY A 165 33.92 23.28 4.94
CA GLY A 165 33.24 22.32 4.09
C GLY A 165 32.31 21.38 4.87
N LEU A 166 31.82 20.33 4.21
CA LEU A 166 30.95 19.35 4.86
C LEU A 166 31.72 18.46 5.84
N THR A 167 31.23 18.38 7.07
CA THR A 167 31.70 17.46 8.12
C THR A 167 30.52 16.90 8.89
N GLU A 168 30.75 16.02 9.88
CA GLU A 168 29.69 15.46 10.73
C GLU A 168 28.81 16.53 11.44
N ASN A 169 29.42 17.69 11.76
CA ASN A 169 28.75 18.78 12.49
C ASN A 169 28.81 20.12 11.73
N ASN A 170 28.92 20.08 10.41
CA ASN A 170 28.94 21.27 9.55
C ASN A 170 28.34 20.91 8.18
N PRO A 171 27.09 21.27 7.88
CA PRO A 171 26.17 22.07 8.72
C PRO A 171 25.84 21.38 10.04
N ASP A 172 25.63 22.18 11.10
CA ASP A 172 25.15 21.70 12.40
C ASP A 172 23.67 21.35 12.28
N TYR A 173 23.17 20.44 13.13
CA TYR A 173 21.77 20.00 13.08
C TYR A 173 21.23 19.60 14.45
N ARG A 174 19.91 19.55 14.55
CA ARG A 174 19.16 18.94 15.67
C ARG A 174 18.08 18.01 15.15
N ASP A 175 17.81 16.95 15.92
CA ASP A 175 16.82 15.94 15.60
C ASP A 175 15.65 15.98 16.59
N VAL A 176 14.44 15.83 16.07
CA VAL A 176 13.27 15.38 16.81
C VAL A 176 12.72 14.12 16.18
N GLN A 177 12.09 13.27 16.98
CA GLN A 177 11.47 12.03 16.47
C GLN A 177 9.98 12.04 16.77
N ILE A 178 9.22 11.37 15.90
CA ILE A 178 7.79 11.19 16.04
C ILE A 178 7.38 9.78 15.62
N ALA A 179 6.41 9.21 16.31
CA ALA A 179 5.90 7.88 16.04
C ALA A 179 4.40 7.90 15.75
N PHE A 180 4.00 7.24 14.66
CA PHE A 180 2.60 7.03 14.28
C PHE A 180 2.31 5.55 14.15
N GLN A 181 1.06 5.14 14.43
CA GLN A 181 0.58 3.83 14.10
C GLN A 181 -0.08 3.85 12.72
N VAL A 182 0.28 2.87 11.90
CA VAL A 182 -0.35 2.62 10.61
C VAL A 182 -1.77 2.10 10.84
N THR A 183 -2.73 2.67 10.13
CA THR A 183 -4.11 2.21 10.06
C THR A 183 -4.50 1.91 8.61
N GLU A 184 -5.66 1.33 8.39
CA GLU A 184 -6.12 1.04 7.03
C GLU A 184 -6.28 2.33 6.23
N PRO A 185 -5.57 2.50 5.09
CA PRO A 185 -5.70 3.68 4.26
C PRO A 185 -6.96 3.63 3.39
N ASN A 186 -7.50 4.80 3.03
CA ASN A 186 -8.62 4.89 2.09
C ASN A 186 -8.19 5.19 0.64
N THR A 187 -6.89 5.21 0.37
CA THR A 187 -6.30 5.45 -0.96
C THR A 187 -6.07 4.15 -1.71
N SER A 188 -6.35 4.13 -3.02
CA SER A 188 -6.25 2.93 -3.85
C SER A 188 -4.81 2.46 -4.09
N ASP A 189 -3.82 3.36 -4.01
CA ASP A 189 -2.39 3.05 -4.13
C ASP A 189 -1.76 2.62 -2.81
N ARG A 190 -2.50 2.80 -1.69
CA ARG A 190 -2.09 2.45 -0.33
C ARG A 190 -0.77 3.09 0.11
N ILE A 191 -0.39 4.21 -0.53
CA ILE A 191 0.78 5.00 -0.17
C ILE A 191 0.36 6.16 0.71
N LEU A 192 0.94 6.23 1.91
CA LEU A 192 0.76 7.32 2.85
C LEU A 192 1.93 8.28 2.74
N VAL A 193 1.64 9.55 2.62
CA VAL A 193 2.61 10.64 2.57
C VAL A 193 2.52 11.42 3.88
N ASN A 194 3.61 11.42 4.66
CA ASN A 194 3.66 12.15 5.91
C ASN A 194 4.64 13.33 5.75
N THR A 195 4.15 14.53 5.96
CA THR A 195 4.85 15.80 5.74
C THR A 195 5.19 16.45 7.08
N ALA A 196 6.38 17.04 7.18
CA ALA A 196 6.77 17.89 8.31
C ALA A 196 7.34 19.21 7.83
N GLU A 197 7.18 20.26 8.62
CA GLU A 197 7.55 21.64 8.31
C GLU A 197 8.13 22.33 9.56
N ILE A 198 9.05 23.27 9.37
CA ILE A 198 9.41 24.24 10.42
C ILE A 198 8.27 25.24 10.50
N ALA A 199 7.53 25.24 11.62
CA ALA A 199 6.37 26.12 11.76
C ALA A 199 6.70 27.49 12.39
N ASP A 200 7.85 27.59 13.08
CA ASP A 200 8.37 28.85 13.61
C ASP A 200 9.87 28.74 13.88
N ASP A 201 10.61 29.83 13.72
CA ASP A 201 12.04 29.91 13.93
C ASP A 201 12.49 31.18 14.65
N SER A 202 13.75 31.26 15.06
CA SER A 202 14.31 32.45 15.70
C SER A 202 15.83 32.47 15.63
N ASP A 203 16.41 33.65 15.78
CA ASP A 203 17.85 33.81 15.95
C ASP A 203 18.35 33.29 17.30
N SER A 204 19.66 33.34 17.54
CA SER A 204 20.29 32.92 18.82
C SER A 204 19.83 33.73 20.03
N SER A 205 19.25 34.91 19.84
CA SER A 205 18.64 35.73 20.92
C SER A 205 17.22 35.29 21.23
N GLY A 206 16.60 34.49 20.35
CA GLY A 206 15.18 34.09 20.41
C GLY A 206 14.26 35.14 19.81
N ASP A 207 14.80 36.06 19.03
CA ASP A 207 14.02 37.04 18.30
C ASP A 207 13.64 36.47 16.93
N PRO A 208 12.41 36.72 16.42
CA PRO A 208 12.00 36.28 15.09
C PRO A 208 12.95 36.78 13.98
N ILE A 209 13.26 35.93 13.02
CA ILE A 209 14.13 36.26 11.91
C ILE A 209 13.54 35.70 10.62
N ASP A 210 13.69 36.40 9.50
CA ASP A 210 13.23 35.90 8.21
C ASP A 210 14.26 34.89 7.65
N ASP A 211 13.79 33.70 7.28
CA ASP A 211 14.55 32.74 6.51
C ASP A 211 14.72 33.22 5.06
N ILE A 212 15.83 32.84 4.41
CA ILE A 212 16.19 33.42 3.12
C ILE A 212 15.33 32.95 1.95
N ASP A 213 14.85 31.70 2.00
CA ASP A 213 14.12 31.08 0.89
C ASP A 213 12.88 30.28 1.35
N SER A 214 12.61 30.22 2.65
CA SER A 214 11.45 29.56 3.22
C SER A 214 10.55 30.51 4.02
N THR A 215 9.29 30.16 4.20
CA THR A 215 8.33 30.86 5.03
C THR A 215 7.66 29.89 5.99
N PRO A 216 7.91 29.95 7.30
CA PRO A 216 7.35 29.01 8.27
C PRO A 216 5.82 28.90 8.25
N ASP A 217 5.28 27.68 8.49
CA ASP A 217 3.84 27.33 8.59
C ASP A 217 3.02 27.72 7.34
N ASN A 218 3.57 27.61 6.15
CA ASN A 218 2.85 27.90 4.91
C ASN A 218 2.44 26.64 4.11
N ASN A 219 2.97 25.48 4.48
CA ASN A 219 2.77 24.18 3.81
C ASN A 219 2.93 24.26 2.29
N ASN A 220 3.98 24.97 1.84
CA ASN A 220 4.17 25.31 0.44
C ASN A 220 4.95 24.24 -0.32
N GLU A 221 4.27 23.14 -0.64
CA GLU A 221 4.83 22.04 -1.42
C GLU A 221 5.27 22.40 -2.86
N TRP A 222 4.87 23.57 -3.36
CA TRP A 222 5.01 23.95 -4.77
C TRP A 222 6.22 24.85 -5.06
N ASN A 223 6.82 25.48 -4.05
CA ASN A 223 7.87 26.48 -4.23
C ASN A 223 9.30 26.00 -3.95
N GLU A 224 9.50 24.69 -3.77
CA GLU A 224 10.82 24.12 -3.47
C GLU A 224 11.48 24.70 -2.20
N GLU A 225 10.66 25.15 -1.23
CA GLU A 225 11.14 25.55 0.10
C GLU A 225 11.78 24.35 0.79
N ASP A 226 12.82 24.58 1.56
CA ASP A 226 13.59 23.48 2.14
C ASP A 226 13.35 23.29 3.65
N ASP A 227 12.47 24.09 4.24
CA ASP A 227 11.92 23.94 5.59
C ASP A 227 10.82 22.87 5.71
N LEU A 228 10.44 22.22 4.60
CA LEU A 228 9.44 21.17 4.49
C LEU A 228 10.02 19.92 3.83
N ASP A 229 9.70 18.75 4.38
CA ASP A 229 10.04 17.47 3.73
C ASP A 229 9.00 16.39 4.04
N LYS A 230 8.95 15.38 3.20
CA LYS A 230 7.96 14.27 3.26
C LYS A 230 8.63 12.91 3.23
N GLU A 231 7.91 11.94 3.80
CA GLU A 231 8.31 10.56 3.80
C GLU A 231 7.14 9.65 3.46
N PHE A 232 7.42 8.47 2.91
CA PHE A 232 6.44 7.61 2.30
C PHE A 232 6.45 6.23 2.93
N VAL A 233 5.25 5.70 3.22
CA VAL A 233 5.04 4.30 3.55
C VAL A 233 3.99 3.70 2.64
N LYS A 234 4.15 2.42 2.27
CA LYS A 234 3.17 1.64 1.53
C LYS A 234 2.58 0.59 2.45
N VAL A 235 1.27 0.66 2.66
CA VAL A 235 0.55 -0.30 3.51
C VAL A 235 0.22 -1.54 2.70
N LYS A 236 0.75 -2.70 3.11
CA LYS A 236 0.44 -4.00 2.52
C LYS A 236 -1.01 -4.38 2.76
N TYR A 237 -1.56 -5.20 1.88
CA TYR A 237 -2.91 -5.71 2.00
C TYR A 237 -2.93 -7.24 1.98
N PHE A 238 -3.99 -7.79 2.54
CA PHE A 238 -4.31 -9.21 2.50
C PHE A 238 -5.47 -9.43 1.54
N ASP A 239 -5.43 -10.54 0.79
CA ASP A 239 -6.38 -10.83 -0.27
C ASP A 239 -6.29 -12.30 -0.65
N LEU A 240 -7.37 -13.06 -0.43
CA LEU A 240 -7.50 -14.46 -0.82
C LEU A 240 -8.65 -14.65 -1.80
N ALA A 241 -8.33 -14.88 -3.06
CA ALA A 241 -9.30 -15.17 -4.10
C ALA A 241 -9.59 -16.67 -4.25
N LEU A 242 -10.83 -17.02 -4.60
CA LEU A 242 -11.30 -18.38 -4.86
C LEU A 242 -11.69 -18.55 -6.32
N LYS A 243 -11.26 -19.66 -6.95
CA LYS A 243 -11.72 -20.11 -8.27
C LYS A 243 -12.24 -21.54 -8.19
N LYS A 244 -13.39 -21.78 -8.84
CA LYS A 244 -14.07 -23.07 -8.83
C LYS A 244 -14.40 -23.55 -10.22
N TRP A 245 -14.12 -24.81 -10.51
CA TRP A 245 -14.48 -25.46 -11.77
C TRP A 245 -14.77 -26.94 -11.59
N VAL A 246 -15.36 -27.57 -12.62
CA VAL A 246 -15.55 -29.02 -12.68
C VAL A 246 -14.39 -29.63 -13.46
N SER A 247 -13.58 -30.48 -12.82
CA SER A 247 -12.47 -31.17 -13.51
C SER A 247 -12.94 -32.35 -14.32
N LYS A 248 -13.85 -33.16 -13.78
CA LYS A 248 -14.36 -34.36 -14.45
C LYS A 248 -15.73 -34.78 -13.95
N ALA A 249 -16.39 -35.60 -14.74
CA ALA A 249 -17.57 -36.37 -14.34
C ALA A 249 -17.26 -37.87 -14.36
N ILE A 250 -17.79 -38.61 -13.40
CA ILE A 250 -17.65 -40.04 -13.25
C ILE A 250 -19.05 -40.67 -13.41
N ILE A 251 -19.23 -41.48 -14.47
CA ILE A 251 -20.47 -42.20 -14.74
C ILE A 251 -20.27 -43.64 -14.36
N ILE A 252 -21.11 -44.17 -13.45
CA ILE A 252 -21.05 -45.52 -12.92
C ILE A 252 -22.33 -46.25 -13.41
N ASP A 253 -22.15 -47.21 -14.30
CA ASP A 253 -23.24 -48.04 -14.81
C ASP A 253 -23.75 -49.06 -13.75
N GLU A 254 -24.90 -49.66 -13.96
CA GLU A 254 -25.56 -50.60 -13.05
C GLU A 254 -24.68 -51.85 -12.73
N ASP A 255 -23.78 -52.21 -13.61
CA ASP A 255 -22.85 -53.32 -13.40
C ASP A 255 -21.54 -52.87 -12.69
N GLY A 256 -21.45 -51.61 -12.29
CA GLY A 256 -20.28 -51.00 -11.62
C GLY A 256 -19.18 -50.52 -12.57
N THR A 257 -19.39 -50.62 -13.87
CA THR A 257 -18.44 -50.12 -14.85
C THR A 257 -18.39 -48.57 -14.75
N GLN A 258 -17.17 -48.01 -14.64
CA GLN A 258 -16.95 -46.59 -14.55
C GLN A 258 -16.46 -45.99 -15.87
N THR A 259 -17.02 -44.83 -16.25
CA THR A 259 -16.57 -44.03 -17.37
C THR A 259 -16.24 -42.63 -16.85
N VAL A 260 -15.03 -42.14 -17.06
CA VAL A 260 -14.60 -40.78 -16.68
C VAL A 260 -14.66 -39.88 -17.93
N GLN A 261 -15.25 -38.72 -17.76
CA GLN A 261 -15.27 -37.66 -18.77
C GLN A 261 -14.56 -36.42 -18.15
N GLU A 262 -13.36 -36.13 -18.66
CA GLU A 262 -12.66 -34.88 -18.33
C GLU A 262 -13.37 -33.72 -19.01
N THR A 263 -13.52 -32.58 -18.30
CA THR A 263 -14.17 -31.40 -18.85
C THR A 263 -13.22 -30.51 -19.66
N GLY A 264 -11.95 -30.51 -19.25
CA GLY A 264 -10.93 -29.60 -19.75
C GLY A 264 -11.01 -28.18 -19.18
N HIS A 265 -11.88 -27.96 -18.18
CA HIS A 265 -11.98 -26.68 -17.48
C HIS A 265 -10.82 -26.51 -16.50
N THR A 266 -10.36 -25.28 -16.30
CA THR A 266 -9.20 -24.93 -15.46
C THR A 266 -9.52 -23.89 -14.38
N GLY A 267 -10.74 -23.31 -14.39
CA GLY A 267 -11.13 -22.20 -13.53
C GLY A 267 -10.62 -20.83 -13.98
N ASP A 268 -10.09 -20.75 -15.21
CA ASP A 268 -9.58 -19.49 -15.75
C ASP A 268 -10.66 -18.67 -16.49
N GLU A 269 -11.85 -19.27 -16.72
CA GLU A 269 -12.98 -18.60 -17.39
C GLU A 269 -13.96 -18.06 -16.35
N ASP A 270 -14.41 -16.82 -16.54
CA ASP A 270 -15.44 -16.16 -15.72
C ASP A 270 -16.47 -15.49 -16.66
N PRO A 271 -17.74 -15.96 -16.66
CA PRO A 271 -18.25 -17.12 -15.92
C PRO A 271 -17.78 -18.46 -16.45
N GLU A 272 -17.61 -19.42 -15.53
CA GLU A 272 -17.27 -20.80 -15.91
C GLU A 272 -18.34 -21.42 -16.83
N PRO A 273 -17.93 -22.06 -17.96
CA PRO A 273 -18.87 -22.73 -18.83
C PRO A 273 -19.44 -23.99 -18.16
N PRO A 274 -20.73 -24.34 -18.44
CA PRO A 274 -21.30 -25.56 -17.86
C PRO A 274 -20.56 -26.83 -18.26
N ALA A 275 -20.17 -27.64 -17.29
CA ALA A 275 -19.67 -28.97 -17.50
C ALA A 275 -20.81 -29.88 -17.99
N LYS A 276 -20.80 -30.20 -19.31
CA LYS A 276 -21.87 -30.99 -19.96
C LYS A 276 -21.47 -32.46 -20.02
N VAL A 277 -22.31 -33.30 -19.37
CA VAL A 277 -22.14 -34.74 -19.39
C VAL A 277 -23.21 -35.35 -20.31
N ASP A 278 -22.78 -36.06 -21.37
CA ASP A 278 -23.69 -36.77 -22.27
C ASP A 278 -23.80 -38.26 -21.86
N LEU A 279 -24.92 -38.63 -21.32
CA LEU A 279 -25.23 -40.00 -20.94
C LEU A 279 -25.51 -40.90 -22.14
N GLY A 280 -25.68 -40.32 -23.36
CA GLY A 280 -26.01 -41.08 -24.57
C GLY A 280 -27.36 -41.79 -24.41
N ARG A 281 -27.35 -43.12 -24.61
CA ARG A 281 -28.57 -43.97 -24.48
C ARG A 281 -28.71 -44.60 -23.09
N ARG A 282 -27.91 -44.18 -22.09
CA ARG A 282 -28.00 -44.69 -20.74
C ARG A 282 -29.30 -44.24 -20.08
N ASP A 283 -29.92 -45.12 -19.30
CA ASP A 283 -31.07 -44.77 -18.48
C ASP A 283 -30.57 -44.07 -17.22
N ILE A 284 -30.96 -42.81 -17.04
CA ILE A 284 -30.57 -41.99 -15.90
C ILE A 284 -30.86 -42.66 -14.54
N ASN A 285 -31.91 -43.46 -14.47
CA ASN A 285 -32.29 -44.16 -13.23
C ASN A 285 -31.38 -45.37 -12.91
N LYS A 286 -30.53 -45.77 -13.89
CA LYS A 286 -29.64 -46.92 -13.78
C LYS A 286 -28.16 -46.56 -13.74
N VAL A 287 -27.84 -45.30 -13.72
CA VAL A 287 -26.48 -44.80 -13.63
C VAL A 287 -26.31 -43.90 -12.43
N THR A 288 -25.14 -43.87 -11.83
CA THR A 288 -24.76 -42.87 -10.85
C THR A 288 -23.79 -41.93 -11.53
N VAL A 289 -24.09 -40.60 -11.49
CA VAL A 289 -23.22 -39.54 -12.05
C VAL A 289 -22.68 -38.75 -10.88
N LYS A 290 -21.34 -38.65 -10.83
CA LYS A 290 -20.63 -37.82 -9.85
C LYS A 290 -19.85 -36.76 -10.59
N PHE A 291 -19.81 -35.56 -10.05
CA PHE A 291 -18.99 -34.46 -10.51
C PHE A 291 -17.89 -34.17 -9.50
N GLU A 292 -16.64 -34.07 -9.95
CA GLU A 292 -15.53 -33.63 -9.14
C GLU A 292 -15.27 -32.15 -9.43
N PHE A 293 -15.50 -31.34 -8.41
CA PHE A 293 -15.21 -29.91 -8.42
C PHE A 293 -13.83 -29.67 -7.83
N GLN A 294 -13.08 -28.77 -8.44
CA GLN A 294 -11.85 -28.22 -7.89
C GLN A 294 -12.13 -26.82 -7.37
N ILE A 295 -11.52 -26.51 -6.24
CA ILE A 295 -11.59 -25.21 -5.59
C ILE A 295 -10.16 -24.77 -5.31
N LYS A 296 -9.70 -23.74 -6.02
CA LYS A 296 -8.36 -23.19 -5.92
C LYS A 296 -8.42 -21.88 -5.15
N ILE A 297 -7.64 -21.78 -4.09
CA ILE A 297 -7.42 -20.55 -3.36
C ILE A 297 -6.09 -19.98 -3.79
N THR A 298 -6.04 -18.69 -4.10
CA THR A 298 -4.84 -17.95 -4.45
C THR A 298 -4.69 -16.78 -3.51
N ASN A 299 -3.49 -16.52 -3.01
CA ASN A 299 -3.18 -15.28 -2.32
C ASN A 299 -2.82 -14.24 -3.39
N GLU A 300 -3.73 -13.28 -3.65
CA GLU A 300 -3.55 -12.16 -4.57
C GLU A 300 -3.01 -10.91 -3.87
N GLY A 301 -2.92 -10.96 -2.53
CA GLY A 301 -2.41 -9.89 -1.68
C GLY A 301 -0.89 -9.84 -1.54
N GLU A 302 -0.45 -8.98 -0.63
CA GLU A 302 0.97 -8.77 -0.28
C GLU A 302 1.33 -9.36 1.09
N ILE A 303 0.33 -9.81 1.87
CA ILE A 303 0.48 -10.44 3.18
C ILE A 303 0.24 -11.94 3.06
N ALA A 304 1.14 -12.75 3.62
CA ALA A 304 0.96 -14.20 3.66
C ALA A 304 -0.18 -14.60 4.62
N GLY A 305 -0.98 -15.61 4.25
CA GLY A 305 -2.10 -16.03 5.08
C GLY A 305 -2.62 -17.42 4.78
N TYR A 306 -3.74 -17.75 5.40
CA TYR A 306 -4.34 -19.07 5.40
C TYR A 306 -5.83 -19.01 5.08
N ALA A 307 -6.31 -19.87 4.21
CA ALA A 307 -7.73 -20.22 4.13
C ALA A 307 -8.03 -21.26 5.22
N LYS A 308 -8.58 -20.81 6.35
CA LYS A 308 -8.82 -21.68 7.52
C LYS A 308 -9.98 -22.62 7.32
N GLU A 309 -11.02 -22.19 6.59
CA GLU A 309 -12.18 -23.01 6.26
C GLU A 309 -12.74 -22.60 4.89
N ILE A 310 -13.08 -23.59 4.08
CA ILE A 310 -13.76 -23.44 2.79
C ILE A 310 -15.12 -24.09 2.91
N THR A 311 -16.19 -23.38 2.56
CA THR A 311 -17.57 -23.86 2.55
C THR A 311 -18.08 -24.06 1.14
N ASP A 312 -18.76 -25.18 0.89
CA ASP A 312 -19.44 -25.49 -0.36
C ASP A 312 -20.95 -25.52 -0.13
N TYR A 313 -21.70 -24.83 -1.01
CA TYR A 313 -23.16 -24.68 -0.94
C TYR A 313 -23.82 -25.61 -1.96
N ILE A 314 -24.33 -26.75 -1.48
CA ILE A 314 -24.88 -27.82 -2.31
C ILE A 314 -26.16 -27.34 -3.01
N PRO A 315 -26.22 -27.31 -4.35
CA PRO A 315 -27.43 -26.91 -5.05
C PRO A 315 -28.51 -28.03 -5.03
N GLU A 316 -29.75 -27.63 -5.15
CA GLU A 316 -30.84 -28.59 -5.34
C GLU A 316 -30.57 -29.47 -6.58
N GLY A 317 -30.72 -30.78 -6.42
CA GLY A 317 -30.47 -31.76 -7.48
C GLY A 317 -29.09 -32.42 -7.43
N LEU A 318 -28.18 -31.91 -6.61
CA LEU A 318 -26.95 -32.60 -6.23
C LEU A 318 -27.02 -33.01 -4.75
N ARG A 319 -26.21 -33.99 -4.36
CA ARG A 319 -26.07 -34.41 -2.97
C ARG A 319 -24.63 -34.63 -2.60
N PHE A 320 -24.30 -34.30 -1.37
CA PHE A 320 -23.05 -34.67 -0.73
C PHE A 320 -23.07 -36.13 -0.27
N VAL A 321 -21.96 -36.84 -0.39
CA VAL A 321 -21.76 -38.20 0.10
C VAL A 321 -20.46 -38.24 0.90
N GLN A 322 -20.56 -38.52 2.20
CA GLN A 322 -19.42 -38.44 3.11
C GLN A 322 -18.30 -39.43 2.73
N GLU A 323 -18.65 -40.62 2.24
CA GLU A 323 -17.67 -41.63 1.82
C GLU A 323 -16.82 -41.22 0.62
N ASP A 324 -17.34 -40.32 -0.23
CA ASP A 324 -16.61 -39.75 -1.35
C ASP A 324 -15.73 -38.54 -0.95
N ASN A 325 -16.02 -37.97 0.24
CA ASN A 325 -15.42 -36.70 0.71
C ASN A 325 -15.02 -36.81 2.19
N PRO A 326 -14.04 -37.64 2.55
CA PRO A 326 -13.70 -37.89 3.96
C PRO A 326 -13.22 -36.67 4.74
N ASP A 327 -12.65 -35.69 4.04
CA ASP A 327 -12.08 -34.48 4.63
C ASP A 327 -13.07 -33.30 4.71
N TRP A 328 -14.33 -33.56 4.33
CA TRP A 328 -15.43 -32.61 4.41
C TRP A 328 -16.40 -32.97 5.51
N TYR A 329 -17.06 -31.98 6.13
CA TYR A 329 -18.08 -32.18 7.17
C TYR A 329 -19.28 -31.24 6.91
N THR A 330 -20.43 -31.62 7.45
CA THR A 330 -21.68 -30.87 7.30
C THR A 330 -21.69 -29.64 8.22
N ARG A 331 -22.19 -28.52 7.70
CA ARG A 331 -22.50 -27.28 8.46
C ARG A 331 -24.01 -27.08 8.54
N GLU A 332 -24.45 -26.19 9.42
CA GLU A 332 -25.86 -25.77 9.45
C GLU A 332 -26.25 -25.12 8.10
N PRO A 333 -27.44 -25.45 7.57
CA PRO A 333 -27.89 -24.86 6.29
C PRO A 333 -28.00 -23.34 6.36
N LEU A 334 -27.70 -22.67 5.24
CA LEU A 334 -27.89 -21.23 5.08
C LEU A 334 -28.97 -20.97 4.02
N ASN A 335 -30.00 -20.18 4.34
CA ASN A 335 -31.09 -19.83 3.41
C ASN A 335 -31.75 -21.05 2.74
N GLY A 336 -31.79 -22.21 3.45
CA GLY A 336 -32.36 -23.45 2.94
C GLY A 336 -31.41 -24.26 2.04
N ARG A 337 -30.17 -23.84 1.82
CA ARG A 337 -29.13 -24.59 1.11
C ARG A 337 -28.33 -25.45 2.10
N GLU A 338 -28.09 -26.68 1.75
CA GLU A 338 -27.16 -27.55 2.50
C GLU A 338 -25.75 -27.02 2.32
N ARG A 339 -24.95 -27.06 3.40
CA ARG A 339 -23.55 -26.65 3.40
C ARG A 339 -22.66 -27.74 3.94
N VAL A 340 -21.52 -27.88 3.31
CA VAL A 340 -20.39 -28.68 3.82
C VAL A 340 -19.13 -27.84 3.83
N ALA A 341 -18.19 -28.15 4.68
CA ALA A 341 -16.93 -27.40 4.78
C ALA A 341 -15.73 -28.33 4.92
N THR A 342 -14.57 -27.78 4.61
CA THR A 342 -13.28 -28.45 4.82
C THR A 342 -12.27 -27.51 5.46
N LYS A 343 -11.35 -28.10 6.23
CA LYS A 343 -10.19 -27.44 6.84
C LYS A 343 -8.86 -27.97 6.29
N LEU A 344 -8.89 -28.59 5.11
CA LEU A 344 -7.69 -29.16 4.50
C LEU A 344 -6.53 -28.17 4.34
N LEU A 345 -6.85 -26.87 4.13
CA LEU A 345 -5.86 -25.80 3.98
C LEU A 345 -5.59 -25.01 5.25
N GLU A 346 -6.20 -25.37 6.39
CA GLU A 346 -6.11 -24.59 7.65
C GLU A 346 -4.67 -24.31 8.13
N ASN A 347 -3.71 -25.17 7.74
CA ASN A 347 -2.29 -25.09 8.09
C ASN A 347 -1.39 -24.88 6.85
N THR A 348 -1.97 -24.56 5.70
CA THR A 348 -1.25 -24.27 4.47
C THR A 348 -1.06 -22.76 4.35
N LEU A 349 0.14 -22.28 4.68
CA LEU A 349 0.49 -20.88 4.47
C LEU A 349 0.61 -20.61 2.98
N LEU A 350 -0.14 -19.63 2.49
CA LEU A 350 -0.03 -19.12 1.12
C LEU A 350 0.76 -17.80 1.15
N GLN A 351 1.94 -17.82 0.55
CA GLN A 351 2.70 -16.60 0.28
C GLN A 351 2.03 -15.79 -0.84
N PRO A 352 2.29 -14.48 -0.96
CA PRO A 352 1.85 -13.70 -2.11
C PRO A 352 2.11 -14.40 -3.44
N GLY A 353 1.06 -14.56 -4.26
CA GLY A 353 1.08 -15.26 -5.54
C GLY A 353 1.01 -16.80 -5.46
N GLU A 354 1.04 -17.41 -4.26
CA GLU A 354 0.89 -18.86 -4.11
C GLU A 354 -0.57 -19.30 -4.11
N SER A 355 -0.81 -20.54 -4.49
CA SER A 355 -2.14 -21.13 -4.48
C SER A 355 -2.14 -22.56 -4.00
N ALA A 356 -3.29 -23.00 -3.47
CA ALA A 356 -3.57 -24.39 -3.10
C ALA A 356 -4.97 -24.78 -3.56
N THR A 357 -5.16 -26.09 -3.83
CA THR A 357 -6.41 -26.59 -4.38
C THR A 357 -6.97 -27.71 -3.51
N VAL A 358 -8.28 -27.70 -3.28
CA VAL A 358 -9.04 -28.80 -2.68
C VAL A 358 -10.09 -29.28 -3.66
N SER A 359 -10.61 -30.50 -3.45
CA SER A 359 -11.66 -31.06 -4.28
C SER A 359 -12.87 -31.51 -3.46
N ILE A 360 -14.04 -31.48 -4.11
CA ILE A 360 -15.28 -32.04 -3.58
C ILE A 360 -16.00 -32.84 -4.68
N ILE A 361 -16.58 -33.98 -4.31
CA ILE A 361 -17.35 -34.82 -5.21
C ILE A 361 -18.84 -34.74 -4.83
N LEU A 362 -19.65 -34.27 -5.75
CA LEU A 362 -21.11 -34.26 -5.58
C LEU A 362 -21.78 -35.25 -6.54
N THR A 363 -22.81 -35.93 -6.03
CA THR A 363 -23.56 -36.93 -6.79
C THR A 363 -24.88 -36.34 -7.28
N TRP A 364 -25.14 -36.51 -8.59
CA TRP A 364 -26.43 -36.16 -9.17
C TRP A 364 -27.57 -36.97 -8.60
N ILE A 365 -28.67 -36.31 -8.19
CA ILE A 365 -29.87 -37.00 -7.69
C ILE A 365 -30.67 -37.47 -8.91
N ASN A 366 -30.84 -38.81 -9.01
CA ASN A 366 -31.60 -39.43 -10.08
C ASN A 366 -33.10 -39.22 -9.86
N ASP A 367 -33.64 -38.22 -10.55
CA ASP A 367 -35.08 -37.92 -10.60
C ASP A 367 -35.41 -37.45 -12.00
N GLN A 368 -36.58 -37.82 -12.53
CA GLN A 368 -37.04 -37.41 -13.85
C GLN A 368 -37.21 -35.88 -13.96
N ASP A 369 -37.51 -35.24 -12.85
CA ASP A 369 -37.68 -33.79 -12.76
C ASP A 369 -36.39 -33.04 -12.48
N ASN A 370 -35.30 -33.78 -12.11
CA ASN A 370 -33.99 -33.21 -11.80
C ASN A 370 -33.13 -33.03 -13.07
N MET A 371 -33.65 -32.27 -14.02
CA MET A 371 -32.95 -31.95 -15.27
C MET A 371 -32.57 -30.47 -15.30
N GLY A 372 -31.61 -30.11 -16.18
CA GLY A 372 -31.19 -28.73 -16.38
C GLY A 372 -29.89 -28.39 -15.66
N LEU A 373 -29.58 -27.11 -15.60
CA LEU A 373 -28.36 -26.57 -15.03
C LEU A 373 -28.43 -26.60 -13.50
N LYS A 374 -27.33 -27.05 -12.89
CA LYS A 374 -27.11 -26.95 -11.44
C LYS A 374 -25.82 -26.18 -11.22
N THR A 375 -25.84 -25.13 -10.40
CA THR A 375 -24.69 -24.32 -10.09
C THR A 375 -24.25 -24.55 -8.67
N ASN A 376 -23.03 -25.07 -8.49
CA ASN A 376 -22.44 -25.33 -7.20
C ASN A 376 -21.49 -24.18 -6.84
N ILE A 377 -21.64 -23.61 -5.65
CA ILE A 377 -20.93 -22.44 -5.17
C ILE A 377 -19.99 -22.83 -4.04
N ALA A 378 -18.81 -22.21 -3.95
CA ALA A 378 -17.93 -22.32 -2.80
C ALA A 378 -17.41 -20.95 -2.38
N GLU A 379 -17.08 -20.80 -1.11
CA GLU A 379 -16.64 -19.57 -0.49
C GLU A 379 -15.56 -19.84 0.55
N ILE A 380 -14.61 -18.94 0.71
CA ILE A 380 -13.72 -18.93 1.86
C ILE A 380 -14.54 -18.49 3.07
N SER A 381 -14.79 -19.39 4.01
CA SER A 381 -15.63 -19.10 5.17
C SER A 381 -14.85 -18.72 6.43
N GLN A 382 -13.54 -18.88 6.42
CA GLN A 382 -12.61 -18.36 7.43
C GLN A 382 -11.22 -18.21 6.82
N ASP A 383 -10.62 -17.10 7.07
CA ASP A 383 -9.24 -16.77 6.76
C ASP A 383 -8.42 -16.43 8.01
N TYR A 384 -7.12 -16.24 7.86
CA TYR A 384 -6.23 -15.75 8.91
C TYR A 384 -4.90 -15.31 8.34
N ASN A 385 -4.36 -14.22 8.88
CA ASN A 385 -2.95 -13.82 8.75
C ASN A 385 -2.44 -13.32 10.12
N ASP A 386 -1.12 -13.24 10.28
CA ASP A 386 -0.50 -12.93 11.57
C ASP A 386 -0.71 -11.47 12.01
N SER A 387 -0.95 -10.57 11.06
CA SER A 387 -1.23 -9.13 11.30
C SER A 387 -2.72 -8.85 11.58
N ASN A 388 -3.61 -9.84 11.48
CA ASN A 388 -5.07 -9.68 11.55
C ASN A 388 -5.59 -8.60 10.59
N THR A 389 -4.92 -8.41 9.45
CA THR A 389 -5.38 -7.52 8.39
C THR A 389 -6.60 -8.15 7.71
N PRO A 390 -7.75 -7.47 7.63
CA PRO A 390 -8.89 -7.97 6.89
C PRO A 390 -8.55 -8.17 5.42
N ASP A 391 -9.27 -9.07 4.76
CA ASP A 391 -9.26 -9.16 3.32
C ASP A 391 -9.72 -7.84 2.71
N ILE A 392 -9.09 -7.42 1.59
CA ILE A 392 -9.24 -6.04 1.08
C ILE A 392 -10.61 -5.79 0.45
N ASP A 393 -11.22 -6.79 -0.14
CA ASP A 393 -12.48 -6.65 -0.86
C ASP A 393 -13.50 -7.76 -0.60
N SER A 394 -13.17 -8.71 0.29
CA SER A 394 -14.01 -9.84 0.67
C SER A 394 -14.26 -9.91 2.17
N VAL A 395 -15.40 -10.52 2.56
CA VAL A 395 -15.75 -10.81 3.95
C VAL A 395 -16.15 -12.28 4.08
N PRO A 396 -15.38 -13.13 4.76
CA PRO A 396 -15.65 -14.56 4.87
C PRO A 396 -17.03 -14.92 5.40
N ASP A 397 -17.65 -16.00 4.86
CA ASP A 397 -18.97 -16.58 5.26
C ASP A 397 -20.17 -15.61 5.13
N ASN A 398 -20.12 -14.67 4.17
CA ASN A 398 -21.19 -13.68 3.96
C ASN A 398 -22.08 -13.98 2.74
N PHE A 399 -21.69 -14.92 1.87
CA PHE A 399 -22.40 -15.34 0.65
C PHE A 399 -22.71 -14.19 -0.30
N LYS A 400 -21.73 -13.36 -0.60
CA LYS A 400 -21.85 -12.28 -1.59
C LYS A 400 -21.14 -12.64 -2.90
N GLU A 401 -21.93 -12.90 -3.94
CA GLU A 401 -21.46 -13.36 -5.26
C GLU A 401 -20.67 -12.30 -6.05
N ASP A 402 -20.47 -11.09 -5.53
CA ASP A 402 -19.69 -10.00 -6.12
C ASP A 402 -18.32 -9.82 -5.46
N GLU A 403 -17.97 -10.63 -4.47
CA GLU A 403 -16.66 -10.74 -3.84
C GLU A 403 -15.84 -11.84 -4.56
N ASP A 404 -14.54 -11.86 -4.42
CA ASP A 404 -13.67 -12.80 -5.10
C ASP A 404 -13.26 -14.03 -4.26
N ASP A 405 -13.63 -14.04 -2.97
CA ASP A 405 -13.52 -15.19 -2.08
C ASP A 405 -14.59 -16.26 -2.31
N ILE A 406 -15.51 -16.04 -3.26
CA ILE A 406 -16.62 -16.90 -3.65
C ILE A 406 -16.67 -17.12 -5.16
N ASP A 407 -16.91 -18.36 -5.60
CA ASP A 407 -17.02 -18.67 -7.04
C ASP A 407 -17.95 -19.86 -7.27
N ASP A 408 -18.45 -20.02 -8.51
CA ASP A 408 -19.42 -20.99 -8.91
C ASP A 408 -18.96 -21.87 -10.08
N ALA A 409 -19.47 -23.11 -10.12
CA ALA A 409 -19.22 -24.02 -11.24
C ALA A 409 -20.53 -24.76 -11.65
N PRO A 410 -21.00 -24.48 -12.87
CA PRO A 410 -22.25 -25.08 -13.36
C PRO A 410 -22.04 -26.46 -13.98
N VAL A 411 -23.00 -27.39 -13.74
CA VAL A 411 -23.04 -28.73 -14.31
C VAL A 411 -24.40 -29.01 -14.98
N MET A 412 -24.38 -29.83 -16.01
CA MET A 412 -25.60 -30.23 -16.72
C MET A 412 -25.50 -31.65 -17.27
N LEU A 413 -26.57 -32.45 -17.10
CA LEU A 413 -26.72 -33.72 -17.79
C LEU A 413 -27.54 -33.59 -19.07
N THR A 414 -27.11 -34.33 -20.11
CA THR A 414 -27.85 -34.48 -21.34
C THR A 414 -28.09 -35.98 -21.65
N VAL A 415 -29.29 -36.32 -22.12
CA VAL A 415 -29.66 -37.68 -22.50
C VAL A 415 -30.12 -37.70 -23.96
N ALA A 416 -29.80 -38.75 -24.70
CA ALA A 416 -30.30 -38.91 -26.05
C ALA A 416 -31.70 -39.52 -25.99
N LEU A 417 -32.73 -38.73 -26.30
CA LEU A 417 -34.10 -39.19 -26.46
C LEU A 417 -34.34 -39.71 -27.88
N GLY A 418 -34.02 -41.00 -28.16
CA GLY A 418 -34.25 -41.63 -29.43
C GLY A 418 -33.64 -40.88 -30.62
N ASP A 419 -34.26 -40.94 -31.85
CA ASP A 419 -33.83 -40.19 -33.02
C ASP A 419 -34.20 -38.69 -33.02
N ALA A 420 -34.86 -38.20 -31.97
CA ALA A 420 -35.15 -36.79 -31.79
C ALA A 420 -34.10 -36.15 -30.86
N LYS A 421 -33.16 -35.42 -31.43
CA LYS A 421 -32.35 -34.48 -30.65
C LYS A 421 -33.23 -33.34 -30.15
N LEU A 422 -33.82 -33.49 -29.02
CA LEU A 422 -34.60 -32.41 -28.40
C LEU A 422 -33.64 -31.34 -27.86
N TYR A 423 -33.63 -30.20 -28.52
CA TYR A 423 -32.88 -29.01 -28.09
C TYR A 423 -33.53 -28.37 -26.85
N ILE A 424 -33.42 -29.02 -25.70
CA ILE A 424 -33.83 -28.40 -24.40
C ILE A 424 -32.75 -27.36 -23.98
N GLY A 425 -31.57 -27.40 -24.58
CA GLY A 425 -30.45 -26.47 -24.28
C GLY A 425 -30.68 -25.00 -24.74
N ILE A 426 -31.58 -24.72 -25.68
CA ILE A 426 -31.72 -23.37 -26.22
C ILE A 426 -32.41 -22.40 -25.22
N ALA A 427 -33.32 -22.91 -24.38
CA ALA A 427 -33.98 -22.06 -23.38
C ALA A 427 -33.04 -21.67 -22.24
N ALA A 428 -32.15 -22.54 -21.83
CA ALA A 428 -31.14 -22.24 -20.80
C ALA A 428 -30.04 -21.25 -21.31
N LEU A 429 -29.59 -21.40 -22.57
CA LEU A 429 -28.65 -20.44 -23.19
C LEU A 429 -29.25 -19.03 -23.35
N VAL A 430 -30.58 -18.91 -23.57
CA VAL A 430 -31.25 -17.60 -23.65
C VAL A 430 -31.36 -16.97 -22.24
N VAL A 431 -31.55 -17.76 -21.19
CA VAL A 431 -31.57 -17.27 -19.81
C VAL A 431 -30.17 -16.83 -19.35
N ILE A 432 -29.10 -17.58 -19.70
CA ILE A 432 -27.72 -17.20 -19.42
C ILE A 432 -27.34 -15.95 -20.24
N ALA A 433 -27.74 -15.84 -21.51
CA ALA A 433 -27.49 -14.65 -22.31
C ALA A 433 -28.26 -13.41 -21.80
N LEU A 434 -29.46 -13.60 -21.23
CA LEU A 434 -30.23 -12.51 -20.63
C LEU A 434 -29.77 -12.19 -19.21
N GLY A 435 -29.38 -13.20 -18.41
CA GLY A 435 -28.81 -13.02 -17.08
C GLY A 435 -27.41 -12.41 -17.15
N GLY A 436 -26.52 -12.94 -17.99
CA GLY A 436 -25.18 -12.39 -18.25
C GLY A 436 -25.23 -10.99 -18.87
N GLY A 437 -26.22 -10.72 -19.76
CA GLY A 437 -26.42 -9.37 -20.29
C GLY A 437 -26.83 -8.35 -19.23
N VAL A 438 -27.62 -8.73 -18.25
CA VAL A 438 -27.99 -7.87 -17.10
C VAL A 438 -26.79 -7.67 -16.17
N PHE A 439 -25.96 -8.68 -15.97
CA PHE A 439 -24.75 -8.61 -15.16
C PHE A 439 -23.68 -7.71 -15.82
N ILE A 440 -23.43 -7.87 -17.12
CA ILE A 440 -22.50 -7.02 -17.87
C ILE A 440 -22.96 -5.55 -17.88
N ILE A 441 -24.26 -5.29 -18.02
CA ILE A 441 -24.80 -3.92 -17.97
C ILE A 441 -24.64 -3.32 -16.57
N LYS A 442 -24.79 -4.12 -15.50
CA LYS A 442 -24.62 -3.66 -14.12
C LYS A 442 -23.17 -3.43 -13.73
N LYS A 443 -22.22 -4.23 -14.27
CA LYS A 443 -20.79 -4.13 -13.96
C LYS A 443 -20.02 -3.11 -14.81
N TYR A 444 -20.51 -2.75 -16.00
CA TYR A 444 -19.76 -1.89 -16.95
C TYR A 444 -20.49 -0.61 -17.40
N VAL A 445 -21.71 -0.34 -16.95
CA VAL A 445 -22.51 0.81 -17.41
C VAL A 445 -23.07 1.66 -16.26
N ILE A 446 -22.84 1.30 -15.02
CA ILE A 446 -23.07 2.11 -13.82
C ILE A 446 -21.74 2.14 -13.07
#